data_4909dfdd743d799f71a9b92d85c92994
#
_entry.id   4909dfdd743d799f71a9b92d85c92994
#
_cell.length_a   1.000
_cell.length_b   1.000
_cell.length_c   1.000
_cell.angle_alpha   90.00
_cell.angle_beta   90.00
_cell.angle_gamma   90.00
#
_symmetry.space_group_name_H-M   'P 1'
#
loop_
_entity.id
_entity.type
_entity.pdbx_description
1 polymer ?
#
loop_
_entity_poly.entity_id
_entity_poly.type
_entity_poly.pdbx_seq_one_letter_code
_entity_poly.pdbx_strand_id
1 'polypeptide(L)'
;MKRKLLVLLALGLVMAFSTSALAADVKFSGNFYAAGMYQDKTYSIKDYGNSTAFYYQRLRVRAEFAVSPSLSLITRFDVMERAWGAPRIDPDNFSTFIGDVDSAGSISENENIAFDWAYIRYASPIGVFTVGYQEDLAWGTKFADWSRPAGKIAWAYNFGGVTLMADVAKLLELSSTAKLQTPWTDADIDKYSVAAKYTWKGGEAGMQVFYLRNAATRGIADFKSEIYGVIPYAIAKFGPITVEAEVDYYWGNLADDDTTGYKLKMDSLGIYIDALADLGMFYAGGTFAYLAGDKNLIDDINNAGTVTMMAGGKDWMPCLIMFNFDRTYWAGTIDAPIPDFGIMYNAWFYQGRVGVRPIPALDLGASLSYAHADKELFPGMKKDYGWELDVTANYKITNNLSYMLGVGYLWTGKYWRGDETDLDVQDNYLVINKLTLTF
;
A
#
# COMPACT_ATOMS: atom_id res chain seq x y z
N MET A 1 3.25 -56.35 41.10
CA MET A 1 3.39 -55.00 41.67
C MET A 1 4.05 -53.99 40.71
N LYS A 2 5.21 -54.26 40.15
CA LYS A 2 5.94 -53.27 39.28
C LYS A 2 5.13 -52.75 38.05
N ARG A 3 4.34 -53.59 37.34
CA ARG A 3 3.51 -53.16 36.23
C ARG A 3 2.35 -52.22 36.60
N LYS A 4 1.74 -52.42 37.79
CA LYS A 4 0.66 -51.53 38.27
C LYS A 4 1.20 -50.16 38.69
N LEU A 5 2.43 -50.13 39.23
CA LEU A 5 3.11 -48.87 39.57
C LEU A 5 3.49 -48.05 38.34
N LEU A 6 3.95 -48.70 37.27
CA LEU A 6 4.25 -48.06 35.98
C LEU A 6 3.01 -47.47 35.30
N VAL A 7 1.88 -48.16 35.37
CA VAL A 7 0.60 -47.65 34.81
C VAL A 7 0.10 -46.46 35.65
N LEU A 8 0.22 -46.49 36.96
CA LEU A 8 -0.12 -45.36 37.83
C LEU A 8 0.81 -44.17 37.64
N LEU A 9 2.10 -44.42 37.43
CA LEU A 9 3.06 -43.35 37.10
C LEU A 9 2.79 -42.73 35.71
N ALA A 10 2.46 -43.56 34.72
CA ALA A 10 2.09 -43.08 33.38
C ALA A 10 0.76 -42.28 33.37
N LEU A 11 -0.26 -42.74 34.13
CA LEU A 11 -1.49 -42.00 34.34
C LEU A 11 -1.28 -40.70 35.13
N GLY A 12 -0.41 -40.72 36.14
CA GLY A 12 -0.01 -39.51 36.88
C GLY A 12 0.75 -38.51 36.04
N LEU A 13 1.64 -38.97 35.15
CA LEU A 13 2.30 -38.14 34.17
C LEU A 13 1.30 -37.55 33.15
N VAL A 14 0.39 -38.36 32.61
CA VAL A 14 -0.65 -37.87 31.68
C VAL A 14 -1.58 -36.86 32.36
N MET A 15 -1.92 -37.06 33.64
CA MET A 15 -2.71 -36.08 34.40
C MET A 15 -1.91 -34.84 34.81
N ALA A 16 -0.59 -34.97 35.05
CA ALA A 16 0.26 -33.81 35.34
C ALA A 16 0.54 -32.94 34.10
N PHE A 17 0.44 -33.52 32.89
CA PHE A 17 0.49 -32.79 31.62
C PHE A 17 -0.89 -32.41 31.07
N SER A 18 -1.97 -32.83 31.73
CA SER A 18 -3.28 -32.22 31.53
C SER A 18 -3.39 -30.90 32.31
N THR A 19 -2.40 -30.02 32.15
CA THR A 19 -2.70 -28.59 32.27
C THR A 19 -3.85 -28.39 31.33
N SER A 20 -5.01 -27.96 31.83
CA SER A 20 -6.11 -27.46 31.01
C SER A 20 -5.47 -26.67 29.90
N ALA A 21 -5.51 -27.18 28.67
CA ALA A 21 -5.32 -26.34 27.52
C ALA A 21 -6.44 -25.30 27.68
N LEU A 22 -6.10 -24.14 28.24
CA LEU A 22 -6.98 -22.99 28.20
C LEU A 22 -7.23 -22.82 26.71
N ALA A 23 -8.45 -23.14 26.33
CA ALA A 23 -8.85 -22.93 24.93
C ALA A 23 -8.49 -21.47 24.61
N ALA A 24 -7.59 -21.27 23.67
CA ALA A 24 -7.18 -19.93 23.30
C ALA A 24 -8.45 -19.14 22.95
N ASP A 25 -8.64 -17.99 23.57
CA ASP A 25 -9.73 -17.11 23.18
C ASP A 25 -9.46 -16.65 21.76
N VAL A 26 -10.35 -16.97 20.83
CA VAL A 26 -10.18 -16.65 19.41
C VAL A 26 -11.13 -15.53 19.03
N LYS A 27 -10.55 -14.42 18.59
CA LYS A 27 -11.29 -13.27 18.10
C LYS A 27 -11.15 -13.18 16.59
N PHE A 28 -12.29 -13.12 15.90
CA PHE A 28 -12.33 -12.86 14.47
C PHE A 28 -12.76 -11.42 14.21
N SER A 29 -12.15 -10.82 13.20
CA SER A 29 -12.55 -9.53 12.65
C SER A 29 -12.22 -9.52 11.17
N GLY A 30 -12.89 -8.68 10.40
CA GLY A 30 -12.61 -8.64 8.97
C GLY A 30 -13.59 -7.78 8.19
N ASN A 31 -13.46 -7.89 6.89
CA ASN A 31 -14.39 -7.29 5.96
C ASN A 31 -14.59 -8.17 4.72
N PHE A 32 -15.79 -8.11 4.20
CA PHE A 32 -16.12 -8.60 2.86
C PHE A 32 -16.56 -7.42 2.02
N TYR A 33 -16.10 -7.34 0.80
CA TYR A 33 -16.71 -6.44 -0.17
C TYR A 33 -17.00 -7.15 -1.49
N ALA A 34 -18.06 -6.68 -2.15
CA ALA A 34 -18.33 -6.93 -3.56
C ALA A 34 -18.49 -5.57 -4.23
N ALA A 35 -17.80 -5.37 -5.34
CA ALA A 35 -17.77 -4.11 -6.04
C ALA A 35 -17.99 -4.33 -7.54
N GLY A 36 -18.55 -3.33 -8.20
CA GLY A 36 -18.65 -3.25 -9.66
C GLY A 36 -17.99 -1.99 -10.14
N MET A 37 -17.26 -2.09 -11.24
CA MET A 37 -16.55 -0.98 -11.86
C MET A 37 -16.89 -0.95 -13.36
N TYR A 38 -17.15 0.26 -13.85
CA TYR A 38 -17.12 0.58 -15.28
C TYR A 38 -16.12 1.71 -15.50
N GLN A 39 -15.16 1.51 -16.40
CA GLN A 39 -14.19 2.50 -16.85
C GLN A 39 -14.36 2.72 -18.36
N ASP A 40 -14.54 3.99 -18.77
CA ASP A 40 -14.84 4.32 -20.15
C ASP A 40 -13.68 4.01 -21.09
N LYS A 41 -12.45 4.35 -20.69
CA LYS A 41 -11.27 4.15 -21.51
C LYS A 41 -10.15 3.47 -20.73
N THR A 42 -9.54 2.48 -21.37
CA THR A 42 -8.31 1.82 -20.90
C THR A 42 -7.05 2.42 -21.48
N TYR A 43 -7.20 3.47 -22.32
CA TYR A 43 -6.10 4.20 -22.94
C TYR A 43 -6.39 5.71 -22.95
N SER A 44 -5.40 6.54 -22.64
CA SER A 44 -5.56 8.00 -22.56
C SER A 44 -5.41 8.72 -23.92
N ILE A 45 -4.97 8.02 -24.96
CA ILE A 45 -4.84 8.61 -26.30
C ILE A 45 -6.14 8.40 -27.08
N LYS A 46 -6.55 9.44 -27.79
CA LYS A 46 -7.78 9.46 -28.58
C LYS A 46 -7.80 8.33 -29.60
N ASP A 47 -8.99 7.76 -29.79
CA ASP A 47 -9.28 6.66 -30.71
C ASP A 47 -8.62 5.32 -30.33
N TYR A 48 -7.96 5.22 -29.15
CA TYR A 48 -7.42 4.00 -28.61
C TYR A 48 -8.14 3.59 -27.32
N GLY A 49 -8.08 2.29 -27.03
CA GLY A 49 -8.64 1.69 -25.81
C GLY A 49 -10.15 1.53 -25.84
N ASN A 50 -10.61 0.48 -25.19
CA ASN A 50 -12.01 0.13 -25.04
C ASN A 50 -12.49 0.48 -23.63
N SER A 51 -13.82 0.52 -23.45
CA SER A 51 -14.38 0.50 -22.09
C SER A 51 -14.25 -0.89 -21.46
N THR A 52 -14.23 -0.93 -20.14
CA THR A 52 -14.28 -2.17 -19.40
C THR A 52 -15.30 -2.11 -18.26
N ALA A 53 -15.96 -3.25 -18.00
CA ALA A 53 -16.92 -3.38 -16.91
C ALA A 53 -16.82 -4.78 -16.30
N PHE A 54 -16.70 -4.84 -14.98
CA PHE A 54 -16.61 -6.11 -14.26
C PHE A 54 -17.03 -5.95 -12.81
N TYR A 55 -17.28 -7.08 -12.15
CA TYR A 55 -17.47 -7.18 -10.71
C TYR A 55 -16.30 -7.92 -10.08
N TYR A 56 -15.97 -7.55 -8.85
CA TYR A 56 -14.88 -8.16 -8.08
C TYR A 56 -15.21 -8.18 -6.60
N GLN A 57 -14.51 -9.02 -5.86
CA GLN A 57 -14.76 -9.20 -4.43
C GLN A 57 -13.51 -9.59 -3.68
N ARG A 58 -13.52 -9.39 -2.36
CA ARG A 58 -12.56 -9.94 -1.41
C ARG A 58 -13.20 -10.15 -0.05
N LEU A 59 -12.90 -11.27 0.60
CA LEU A 59 -13.09 -11.48 2.02
C LEU A 59 -11.72 -11.43 2.70
N ARG A 60 -11.53 -10.49 3.61
CA ARG A 60 -10.34 -10.43 4.49
C ARG A 60 -10.73 -10.81 5.90
N VAL A 61 -10.01 -11.77 6.48
CA VAL A 61 -10.23 -12.25 7.85
C VAL A 61 -8.95 -12.11 8.66
N ARG A 62 -9.05 -11.48 9.84
CA ARG A 62 -8.02 -11.47 10.86
C ARG A 62 -8.48 -12.33 12.02
N ALA A 63 -7.64 -13.28 12.46
CA ALA A 63 -7.86 -14.06 13.65
C ALA A 63 -6.75 -13.77 14.68
N GLU A 64 -7.16 -13.57 15.94
CA GLU A 64 -6.27 -13.42 17.08
C GLU A 64 -6.52 -14.56 18.06
N PHE A 65 -5.51 -15.38 18.27
CA PHE A 65 -5.49 -16.51 19.21
C PHE A 65 -4.79 -16.03 20.47
N ALA A 66 -5.55 -15.62 21.50
CA ALA A 66 -5.01 -15.22 22.78
C ALA A 66 -4.62 -16.46 23.59
N VAL A 67 -3.33 -16.78 23.61
CA VAL A 67 -2.78 -17.93 24.35
C VAL A 67 -2.64 -17.61 25.84
N SER A 68 -2.30 -16.36 26.17
CA SER A 68 -2.27 -15.81 27.53
C SER A 68 -2.48 -14.28 27.46
N PRO A 69 -2.63 -13.56 28.60
CA PRO A 69 -2.75 -12.10 28.60
C PRO A 69 -1.58 -11.37 27.92
N SER A 70 -0.42 -11.99 27.84
CA SER A 70 0.79 -11.41 27.26
C SER A 70 1.21 -12.04 25.92
N LEU A 71 0.56 -13.12 25.48
CA LEU A 71 0.99 -13.89 24.31
C LEU A 71 -0.19 -14.16 23.38
N SER A 72 -0.09 -13.74 22.14
CA SER A 72 -1.06 -14.06 21.09
C SER A 72 -0.38 -14.43 19.77
N LEU A 73 -1.04 -15.28 18.99
CA LEU A 73 -0.77 -15.49 17.57
C LEU A 73 -1.78 -14.69 16.78
N ILE A 74 -1.33 -13.91 15.82
CA ILE A 74 -2.18 -13.11 14.95
C ILE A 74 -1.99 -13.62 13.54
N THR A 75 -3.11 -13.86 12.85
CA THR A 75 -3.13 -14.23 11.43
C THR A 75 -4.08 -13.31 10.67
N ARG A 76 -3.79 -13.05 9.39
CA ARG A 76 -4.69 -12.41 8.44
C ARG A 76 -4.59 -13.14 7.12
N PHE A 77 -5.70 -13.33 6.46
CA PHE A 77 -5.75 -13.96 5.16
C PHE A 77 -6.89 -13.38 4.31
N ASP A 78 -6.66 -13.34 3.02
CA ASP A 78 -7.65 -12.98 2.01
C ASP A 78 -8.24 -14.24 1.38
N VAL A 79 -9.54 -14.20 1.13
CA VAL A 79 -10.29 -15.31 0.53
C VAL A 79 -11.02 -14.78 -0.68
N MET A 80 -10.93 -15.51 -1.79
CA MET A 80 -11.67 -15.19 -3.02
C MET A 80 -11.48 -13.73 -3.45
N GLU A 81 -10.26 -13.21 -3.37
CA GLU A 81 -9.89 -11.91 -3.95
C GLU A 81 -9.76 -12.07 -5.46
N ARG A 82 -10.85 -11.79 -6.16
CA ARG A 82 -10.91 -12.04 -7.61
C ARG A 82 -12.06 -11.32 -8.30
N ALA A 83 -11.92 -11.10 -9.59
CA ALA A 83 -13.02 -10.69 -10.46
C ALA A 83 -14.00 -11.83 -10.65
N TRP A 84 -15.28 -11.50 -10.76
CA TRP A 84 -16.32 -12.49 -11.03
C TRP A 84 -16.17 -13.07 -12.44
N GLY A 85 -16.17 -14.39 -12.53
CA GLY A 85 -15.97 -15.10 -13.81
C GLY A 85 -14.50 -15.24 -14.22
N ALA A 86 -13.56 -14.65 -13.50
CA ALA A 86 -12.13 -14.85 -13.78
C ALA A 86 -11.76 -16.34 -13.63
N PRO A 87 -10.98 -16.91 -14.56
CA PRO A 87 -10.53 -18.28 -14.47
C PRO A 87 -9.64 -18.47 -13.23
N ARG A 88 -9.64 -19.69 -12.69
CA ARG A 88 -8.60 -20.08 -11.74
C ARG A 88 -7.32 -20.31 -12.51
N ILE A 89 -6.21 -19.82 -11.98
CA ILE A 89 -4.90 -20.26 -12.50
C ILE A 89 -4.75 -21.74 -12.13
N ASP A 90 -4.62 -22.56 -13.17
CA ASP A 90 -4.21 -23.95 -13.01
C ASP A 90 -2.68 -23.95 -12.94
N PRO A 91 -2.06 -24.26 -11.79
CA PRO A 91 -0.59 -24.27 -11.68
C PRO A 91 0.06 -25.30 -12.62
N ASP A 92 -0.67 -26.32 -13.05
CA ASP A 92 -0.20 -27.33 -13.97
C ASP A 92 -0.35 -26.93 -15.45
N ASN A 93 -1.05 -25.83 -15.74
CA ASN A 93 -1.35 -25.42 -17.11
C ASN A 93 -1.10 -23.92 -17.35
N PHE A 94 0.18 -23.54 -17.19
CA PHE A 94 0.66 -22.18 -17.40
C PHE A 94 0.39 -21.61 -18.80
N SER A 95 0.10 -22.47 -19.78
CA SER A 95 -0.17 -22.08 -21.17
C SER A 95 -1.58 -21.48 -21.37
N THR A 96 -2.55 -21.78 -20.52
CA THR A 96 -3.87 -21.18 -20.56
C THR A 96 -3.91 -19.77 -20.00
N PHE A 97 -2.85 -19.36 -19.30
CA PHE A 97 -2.71 -18.04 -18.70
C PHE A 97 -2.46 -16.92 -19.74
N ILE A 98 -1.95 -17.26 -20.89
CA ILE A 98 -1.56 -16.28 -21.92
C ILE A 98 -2.76 -15.77 -22.73
N GLY A 99 -3.92 -16.41 -22.65
CA GLY A 99 -5.10 -16.05 -23.44
C GLY A 99 -5.92 -14.88 -22.91
N ASP A 100 -5.77 -14.52 -21.63
CA ASP A 100 -6.66 -13.57 -20.92
C ASP A 100 -5.94 -12.35 -20.35
N VAL A 101 -4.71 -12.09 -20.75
CA VAL A 101 -3.91 -10.97 -20.26
C VAL A 101 -4.47 -9.59 -20.62
N ASP A 102 -5.37 -9.50 -21.58
CA ASP A 102 -5.95 -8.25 -22.07
C ASP A 102 -7.31 -7.93 -21.45
N SER A 103 -7.83 -8.75 -20.55
CA SER A 103 -9.12 -8.52 -19.92
C SER A 103 -8.94 -7.82 -18.58
N ALA A 104 -9.43 -6.60 -18.46
CA ALA A 104 -9.57 -5.92 -17.18
C ALA A 104 -10.42 -6.78 -16.22
N GLY A 105 -10.03 -6.85 -14.95
CA GLY A 105 -10.63 -7.79 -14.00
C GLY A 105 -10.18 -9.25 -14.18
N SER A 106 -9.14 -9.50 -14.97
CA SER A 106 -8.57 -10.84 -15.16
C SER A 106 -7.52 -11.23 -14.11
N ILE A 107 -7.29 -10.39 -13.12
CA ILE A 107 -6.41 -10.73 -12.01
C ILE A 107 -6.98 -11.95 -11.30
N SER A 108 -6.35 -13.08 -11.56
CA SER A 108 -6.71 -14.37 -10.99
C SER A 108 -5.68 -14.73 -9.92
N GLU A 109 -6.18 -15.10 -8.75
CA GLU A 109 -5.33 -15.66 -7.71
C GLU A 109 -5.11 -17.15 -7.93
N ASN A 110 -3.88 -17.60 -7.70
CA ASN A 110 -3.52 -19.01 -7.71
C ASN A 110 -4.19 -19.78 -6.58
N GLU A 111 -4.54 -19.09 -5.49
CA GLU A 111 -5.02 -19.68 -4.25
C GLU A 111 -6.40 -19.12 -3.86
N ASN A 112 -7.23 -19.98 -3.27
CA ASN A 112 -8.50 -19.54 -2.71
C ASN A 112 -8.33 -18.78 -1.39
N ILE A 113 -7.21 -19.00 -0.70
CA ILE A 113 -6.86 -18.40 0.59
C ILE A 113 -5.39 -18.00 0.55
N ALA A 114 -5.13 -16.72 0.66
CA ALA A 114 -3.78 -16.15 0.70
C ALA A 114 -3.49 -15.59 2.10
N PHE A 115 -2.55 -16.19 2.83
CA PHE A 115 -2.14 -15.67 4.12
C PHE A 115 -1.18 -14.52 3.96
N ASP A 116 -1.59 -13.35 4.47
CA ASP A 116 -0.77 -12.13 4.54
C ASP A 116 0.06 -12.07 5.81
N TRP A 117 -0.58 -12.38 6.96
CA TRP A 117 0.05 -12.28 8.27
C TRP A 117 -0.01 -13.60 9.01
N ALA A 118 1.10 -13.90 9.68
CA ALA A 118 1.21 -14.95 10.69
C ALA A 118 2.37 -14.58 11.62
N TYR A 119 2.07 -14.00 12.79
CA TYR A 119 3.09 -13.55 13.72
C TYR A 119 2.68 -13.71 15.18
N ILE A 120 3.68 -13.90 16.02
CA ILE A 120 3.55 -13.91 17.48
C ILE A 120 3.64 -12.46 17.98
N ARG A 121 2.76 -12.10 18.91
CA ARG A 121 2.83 -10.88 19.70
C ARG A 121 3.07 -11.24 21.15
N TYR A 122 4.15 -10.73 21.73
CA TYR A 122 4.50 -10.93 23.13
C TYR A 122 4.67 -9.61 23.85
N ALA A 123 3.82 -9.37 24.86
CA ALA A 123 3.90 -8.19 25.73
C ALA A 123 4.76 -8.53 26.97
N SER A 124 5.83 -7.78 27.17
CA SER A 124 6.77 -7.92 28.29
C SER A 124 6.93 -6.61 29.05
N PRO A 125 7.55 -6.62 30.24
CA PRO A 125 7.85 -5.39 30.98
C PRO A 125 8.76 -4.40 30.24
N ILE A 126 9.56 -4.88 29.26
CA ILE A 126 10.47 -4.07 28.45
C ILE A 126 9.91 -3.72 27.07
N GLY A 127 8.61 -3.95 26.84
CA GLY A 127 7.94 -3.62 25.60
C GLY A 127 7.23 -4.79 24.93
N VAL A 128 6.63 -4.52 23.81
CA VAL A 128 5.91 -5.48 22.98
C VAL A 128 6.81 -5.92 21.84
N PHE A 129 7.00 -7.21 21.71
CA PHE A 129 7.71 -7.83 20.60
C PHE A 129 6.72 -8.47 19.63
N THR A 130 6.95 -8.32 18.32
CA THR A 130 6.24 -9.06 17.30
C THR A 130 7.24 -9.75 16.37
N VAL A 131 6.97 -11.02 16.03
CA VAL A 131 7.88 -11.85 15.24
C VAL A 131 7.09 -12.69 14.26
N GLY A 132 7.38 -12.57 12.98
CA GLY A 132 6.75 -13.31 11.88
C GLY A 132 6.32 -12.41 10.72
N TYR A 133 5.51 -12.95 9.81
CA TYR A 133 4.99 -12.17 8.69
C TYR A 133 3.91 -11.20 9.17
N GLN A 134 4.14 -9.92 8.96
CA GLN A 134 3.28 -8.82 9.40
C GLN A 134 3.46 -7.62 8.46
N GLU A 135 2.62 -6.60 8.60
CA GLU A 135 2.69 -5.41 7.78
C GLU A 135 4.00 -4.64 7.93
N ASP A 136 4.52 -4.18 6.80
CA ASP A 136 5.67 -3.28 6.72
C ASP A 136 5.45 -2.22 5.63
N LEU A 137 6.36 -1.25 5.52
CA LEU A 137 6.33 -0.10 4.60
C LEU A 137 5.07 0.77 4.76
N ALA A 138 4.61 0.91 6.01
CA ALA A 138 3.54 1.82 6.41
C ALA A 138 3.99 2.60 7.63
N TRP A 139 3.95 3.94 7.55
CA TRP A 139 4.34 4.85 8.62
C TRP A 139 3.69 6.23 8.44
N GLY A 140 3.19 6.81 9.54
CA GLY A 140 2.65 8.17 9.55
C GLY A 140 1.26 8.25 8.92
N THR A 141 1.17 8.97 7.81
CA THR A 141 -0.03 9.04 6.99
C THR A 141 -0.01 7.98 5.89
N LYS A 142 -1.02 7.95 5.03
CA LYS A 142 -1.03 7.01 3.90
C LYS A 142 -0.22 7.49 2.69
N PHE A 143 0.31 8.70 2.73
CA PHE A 143 0.82 9.39 1.55
C PHE A 143 1.93 8.63 0.81
N ALA A 144 2.96 8.19 1.53
CA ALA A 144 4.05 7.42 0.94
C ALA A 144 4.01 5.92 1.29
N ASP A 145 2.92 5.46 1.94
CA ASP A 145 2.78 4.08 2.38
C ASP A 145 2.64 3.11 1.19
N TRP A 146 3.49 2.10 1.24
CA TRP A 146 3.43 0.95 0.33
C TRP A 146 3.24 -0.32 1.14
N SER A 147 2.19 -0.38 1.95
CA SER A 147 1.97 -1.46 2.91
C SER A 147 1.98 -2.83 2.22
N ARG A 148 2.77 -3.73 2.77
CA ARG A 148 2.90 -5.11 2.29
C ARG A 148 3.29 -6.06 3.43
N PRO A 149 2.96 -7.35 3.33
CA PRO A 149 3.47 -8.36 4.25
C PRO A 149 4.99 -8.52 4.11
N ALA A 150 5.68 -8.66 5.26
CA ALA A 150 7.11 -8.96 5.33
C ALA A 150 7.42 -9.81 6.55
N GLY A 151 8.45 -10.65 6.46
CA GLY A 151 9.03 -11.30 7.62
C GLY A 151 9.73 -10.26 8.49
N LYS A 152 9.25 -10.04 9.74
CA LYS A 152 9.70 -8.93 10.57
C LYS A 152 9.86 -9.32 12.02
N ILE A 153 10.90 -8.77 12.67
CA ILE A 153 11.07 -8.71 14.11
C ILE A 153 10.92 -7.24 14.50
N ALA A 154 9.93 -6.93 15.32
CA ALA A 154 9.70 -5.56 15.75
C ALA A 154 9.55 -5.49 17.28
N TRP A 155 9.95 -4.34 17.83
CA TRP A 155 9.84 -3.99 19.24
C TRP A 155 9.20 -2.60 19.36
N ALA A 156 8.32 -2.45 20.34
CA ALA A 156 7.71 -1.18 20.70
C ALA A 156 7.65 -1.03 22.22
N TYR A 157 7.99 0.15 22.72
CA TYR A 157 7.91 0.48 24.14
C TYR A 157 7.21 1.83 24.33
N ASN A 158 6.17 1.83 25.17
CA ASN A 158 5.39 3.03 25.46
C ASN A 158 5.68 3.53 26.88
N PHE A 159 5.93 4.84 27.02
CA PHE A 159 6.06 5.52 28.30
C PHE A 159 5.54 6.96 28.19
N GLY A 160 4.57 7.30 29.02
CA GLY A 160 4.07 8.69 29.15
C GLY A 160 3.60 9.34 27.85
N GLY A 161 3.00 8.59 26.94
CA GLY A 161 2.54 9.07 25.63
C GLY A 161 3.58 8.98 24.52
N VAL A 162 4.84 8.72 24.84
CA VAL A 162 5.89 8.43 23.85
C VAL A 162 5.96 6.94 23.57
N THR A 163 5.96 6.56 22.31
CA THR A 163 6.24 5.18 21.86
C THR A 163 7.54 5.17 21.07
N LEU A 164 8.50 4.38 21.54
CA LEU A 164 9.72 4.06 20.79
C LEU A 164 9.53 2.76 20.05
N MET A 165 10.04 2.67 18.84
CA MET A 165 9.93 1.49 17.97
C MET A 165 11.25 1.20 17.28
N ALA A 166 11.51 -0.08 17.04
CA ALA A 166 12.61 -0.54 16.21
C ALA A 166 12.19 -1.85 15.51
N ASP A 167 12.59 -2.00 14.26
CA ASP A 167 12.34 -3.24 13.52
C ASP A 167 13.45 -3.59 12.53
N VAL A 168 13.49 -4.89 12.24
CA VAL A 168 14.24 -5.50 11.14
C VAL A 168 13.26 -6.28 10.30
N ALA A 169 13.18 -5.99 9.02
CA ALA A 169 12.28 -6.64 8.08
C ALA A 169 13.03 -7.25 6.89
N LYS A 170 12.70 -8.49 6.58
CA LYS A 170 13.09 -9.18 5.36
C LYS A 170 11.95 -9.01 4.35
N LEU A 171 12.14 -8.15 3.36
CA LEU A 171 11.15 -7.88 2.32
C LEU A 171 11.21 -8.89 1.18
N LEU A 172 12.40 -9.45 0.92
CA LEU A 172 12.63 -10.49 -0.09
C LEU A 172 13.85 -11.31 0.32
N GLU A 173 13.78 -12.64 0.16
CA GLU A 173 14.86 -13.58 0.40
C GLU A 173 15.17 -14.30 -0.92
N LEU A 174 16.31 -14.02 -1.51
CA LEU A 174 16.79 -14.61 -2.74
C LEU A 174 18.23 -15.13 -2.62
N SER A 175 18.75 -15.27 -1.39
CA SER A 175 20.09 -15.80 -1.16
C SER A 175 20.22 -17.22 -1.70
N SER A 176 21.24 -17.44 -2.52
CA SER A 176 21.49 -18.76 -3.09
C SER A 176 22.46 -19.55 -2.22
N THR A 177 22.05 -20.74 -1.80
CA THR A 177 22.91 -21.73 -1.14
C THR A 177 23.61 -22.66 -2.14
N ALA A 178 23.19 -22.66 -3.41
CA ALA A 178 23.85 -23.40 -4.49
C ALA A 178 25.02 -22.58 -5.05
N LYS A 179 26.06 -23.27 -5.55
CA LYS A 179 27.12 -22.61 -6.32
C LYS A 179 26.54 -22.16 -7.66
N LEU A 180 26.17 -20.90 -7.75
CA LEU A 180 25.81 -20.26 -9.00
C LEU A 180 27.08 -19.75 -9.72
N GLN A 181 26.95 -19.49 -11.01
CA GLN A 181 28.04 -18.91 -11.82
C GLN A 181 28.29 -17.43 -11.48
N THR A 182 27.42 -16.80 -10.69
CA THR A 182 27.57 -15.41 -10.23
C THR A 182 28.40 -15.35 -8.94
N PRO A 183 29.26 -14.35 -8.75
CA PRO A 183 30.04 -14.17 -7.53
C PRO A 183 29.18 -13.77 -6.32
N TRP A 184 27.94 -13.36 -6.54
CA TRP A 184 27.06 -12.81 -5.52
C TRP A 184 26.06 -13.87 -5.03
N THR A 185 26.12 -14.16 -3.72
CA THR A 185 25.20 -15.12 -3.09
C THR A 185 24.04 -14.43 -2.37
N ASP A 186 24.16 -13.13 -2.10
CA ASP A 186 23.19 -12.33 -1.37
C ASP A 186 22.45 -11.40 -2.36
N ALA A 187 21.18 -11.69 -2.59
CA ALA A 187 20.26 -10.95 -3.46
C ALA A 187 18.97 -10.59 -2.71
N ASP A 188 19.10 -10.25 -1.43
CA ASP A 188 17.98 -9.98 -0.53
C ASP A 188 17.54 -8.53 -0.56
N ILE A 189 16.33 -8.29 -0.01
CA ILE A 189 15.87 -6.95 0.34
C ILE A 189 15.62 -6.91 1.85
N ASP A 190 16.43 -6.11 2.54
CA ASP A 190 16.38 -5.93 3.98
C ASP A 190 16.09 -4.48 4.36
N LYS A 191 15.23 -4.28 5.37
CA LYS A 191 14.97 -2.98 5.96
C LYS A 191 15.26 -2.98 7.47
N TYR A 192 15.85 -1.91 7.94
CA TYR A 192 16.10 -1.64 9.35
C TYR A 192 15.50 -0.29 9.68
N SER A 193 14.68 -0.19 10.73
CA SER A 193 14.09 1.09 11.12
C SER A 193 14.09 1.33 12.63
N VAL A 194 14.14 2.60 12.98
CA VAL A 194 13.85 3.11 14.31
C VAL A 194 12.85 4.25 14.19
N ALA A 195 11.95 4.35 15.17
CA ALA A 195 10.94 5.39 15.16
C ALA A 195 10.57 5.84 16.57
N ALA A 196 10.10 7.06 16.67
CA ALA A 196 9.49 7.60 17.86
C ALA A 196 8.18 8.28 17.52
N LYS A 197 7.13 8.04 18.34
CA LYS A 197 5.82 8.67 18.21
C LYS A 197 5.41 9.24 19.55
N TYR A 198 4.87 10.46 19.55
CA TYR A 198 4.24 11.09 20.69
C TYR A 198 2.75 11.28 20.43
N THR A 199 1.94 10.78 21.34
CA THR A 199 0.46 10.88 21.29
C THR A 199 -0.03 11.77 22.43
N TRP A 200 -0.90 12.73 22.11
CA TRP A 200 -1.57 13.62 23.07
C TRP A 200 -3.08 13.64 22.83
N LYS A 201 -3.83 14.33 23.70
CA LYS A 201 -5.31 14.39 23.64
C LYS A 201 -5.84 15.05 22.36
N GLY A 202 -5.32 15.11 21.31
CA GLY A 202 -5.88 15.75 20.10
C GLY A 202 -5.06 15.43 18.88
N GLY A 203 -4.11 14.49 19.03
CA GLY A 203 -3.31 14.12 17.88
C GLY A 203 -2.11 13.26 18.23
N GLU A 204 -1.29 13.08 17.24
CA GLU A 204 -0.01 12.42 17.36
C GLU A 204 0.99 13.03 16.37
N ALA A 205 2.25 12.88 16.67
CA ALA A 205 3.35 13.18 15.76
C ALA A 205 4.46 12.15 15.94
N GLY A 206 5.15 11.86 14.88
CA GLY A 206 6.23 10.87 14.92
C GLY A 206 7.27 11.12 13.87
N MET A 207 8.34 10.37 13.99
CA MET A 207 9.42 10.34 13.01
C MET A 207 9.97 8.92 12.92
N GLN A 208 10.09 8.40 11.71
CA GLN A 208 10.82 7.18 11.41
C GLN A 208 12.10 7.51 10.67
N VAL A 209 13.16 6.76 10.97
CA VAL A 209 14.38 6.71 10.18
C VAL A 209 14.60 5.26 9.77
N PHE A 210 14.90 5.03 8.50
CA PHE A 210 15.15 3.68 8.02
C PHE A 210 16.38 3.62 7.11
N TYR A 211 16.91 2.41 7.00
CA TYR A 211 17.87 1.99 6.00
C TYR A 211 17.28 0.79 5.25
N LEU A 212 17.24 0.90 3.92
CA LEU A 212 16.79 -0.14 3.01
C LEU A 212 17.97 -0.56 2.13
N ARG A 213 18.32 -1.85 2.18
CA ARG A 213 19.26 -2.47 1.27
C ARG A 213 18.49 -3.38 0.32
N ASN A 214 18.58 -3.10 -0.96
CA ASN A 214 17.98 -3.93 -2.01
C ASN A 214 19.08 -4.49 -2.90
N ALA A 215 19.35 -5.77 -2.79
CA ALA A 215 20.33 -6.50 -3.59
C ALA A 215 19.67 -7.47 -4.59
N ALA A 216 18.34 -7.43 -4.75
CA ALA A 216 17.61 -8.34 -5.64
C ALA A 216 18.03 -8.23 -7.12
N THR A 217 18.58 -7.10 -7.51
CA THR A 217 19.11 -6.86 -8.85
C THR A 217 20.43 -7.56 -9.13
N ARG A 218 21.18 -7.97 -8.10
CA ARG A 218 22.50 -8.59 -8.25
C ARG A 218 22.51 -9.87 -9.11
N GLY A 219 21.41 -10.63 -9.07
CA GLY A 219 21.29 -11.82 -9.93
C GLY A 219 21.10 -11.53 -11.43
N ILE A 220 20.84 -10.25 -11.79
CA ILE A 220 20.48 -9.84 -13.17
C ILE A 220 21.45 -8.77 -13.69
N ALA A 221 21.86 -7.81 -12.86
CA ALA A 221 22.55 -6.60 -13.29
C ALA A 221 23.69 -6.14 -12.34
N ASP A 222 24.17 -7.02 -11.47
CA ASP A 222 25.35 -6.86 -10.58
C ASP A 222 25.38 -5.58 -9.74
N PHE A 223 24.23 -4.98 -9.40
CA PHE A 223 24.16 -3.82 -8.53
C PHE A 223 23.20 -4.00 -7.34
N LYS A 224 23.37 -3.20 -6.31
CA LYS A 224 22.47 -3.06 -5.16
C LYS A 224 22.02 -1.62 -5.00
N SER A 225 20.91 -1.42 -4.28
CA SER A 225 20.49 -0.11 -3.79
C SER A 225 20.70 -0.02 -2.27
N GLU A 226 21.08 1.16 -1.78
CA GLU A 226 21.29 1.46 -0.37
C GLU A 226 20.64 2.82 -0.07
N ILE A 227 19.40 2.78 0.41
CA ILE A 227 18.53 3.96 0.59
C ILE A 227 18.32 4.21 2.08
N TYR A 228 18.49 5.43 2.47
CA TYR A 228 18.12 5.97 3.78
C TYR A 228 16.87 6.82 3.64
N GLY A 229 16.02 6.82 4.66
CA GLY A 229 14.86 7.70 4.69
C GLY A 229 14.59 8.27 6.06
N VAL A 230 14.01 9.46 6.09
CA VAL A 230 13.46 10.10 7.28
C VAL A 230 12.04 10.58 6.97
N ILE A 231 11.10 10.19 7.83
CA ILE A 231 9.67 10.43 7.63
C ILE A 231 9.08 11.04 8.91
N PRO A 232 9.13 12.36 9.12
CA PRO A 232 8.34 13.04 10.13
C PRO A 232 6.89 13.21 9.66
N TYR A 233 5.95 13.00 10.58
CA TYR A 233 4.53 13.26 10.35
C TYR A 233 3.85 13.84 11.58
N ALA A 234 2.67 14.45 11.37
CA ALA A 234 1.78 14.89 12.44
C ALA A 234 0.33 14.77 11.99
N ILE A 235 -0.53 14.32 12.91
CA ILE A 235 -1.98 14.29 12.76
C ILE A 235 -2.56 14.99 13.99
N ALA A 236 -3.27 16.11 13.79
CA ALA A 236 -3.77 16.91 14.91
C ALA A 236 -5.17 17.44 14.66
N LYS A 237 -5.98 17.50 15.73
CA LYS A 237 -7.34 18.03 15.71
C LYS A 237 -7.41 19.34 16.49
N PHE A 238 -7.84 20.40 15.82
CA PHE A 238 -8.03 21.75 16.35
C PHE A 238 -9.52 22.15 16.25
N GLY A 239 -10.28 21.88 17.29
CA GLY A 239 -11.74 22.07 17.24
C GLY A 239 -12.39 21.16 16.19
N PRO A 240 -13.07 21.71 15.18
CA PRO A 240 -13.66 20.92 14.09
C PRO A 240 -12.68 20.54 13.00
N ILE A 241 -11.44 21.05 13.01
CA ILE A 241 -10.47 20.87 11.94
C ILE A 241 -9.50 19.75 12.32
N THR A 242 -9.35 18.76 11.46
CA THR A 242 -8.26 17.77 11.51
C THR A 242 -7.24 18.12 10.42
N VAL A 243 -5.97 18.11 10.80
CA VAL A 243 -4.84 18.35 9.88
C VAL A 243 -3.92 17.15 9.93
N GLU A 244 -3.51 16.67 8.77
CA GLU A 244 -2.47 15.67 8.59
C GLU A 244 -1.34 16.30 7.77
N ALA A 245 -0.10 15.99 8.14
CA ALA A 245 1.07 16.43 7.39
C ALA A 245 2.18 15.39 7.49
N GLU A 246 2.91 15.21 6.39
CA GLU A 246 4.03 14.29 6.28
C GLU A 246 5.09 14.83 5.33
N VAL A 247 6.33 14.53 5.64
CA VAL A 247 7.46 14.79 4.76
C VAL A 247 8.25 13.50 4.61
N ASP A 248 8.53 13.13 3.37
CA ASP A 248 9.33 11.96 3.02
C ASP A 248 10.61 12.42 2.36
N TYR A 249 11.73 12.15 3.00
CA TYR A 249 13.04 12.48 2.43
C TYR A 249 13.89 11.22 2.34
N TYR A 250 14.26 10.85 1.11
CA TYR A 250 15.04 9.65 0.81
C TYR A 250 16.34 10.02 0.11
N TRP A 251 17.44 9.42 0.57
CA TRP A 251 18.76 9.63 -0.02
C TRP A 251 19.60 8.34 0.00
N GLY A 252 20.66 8.30 -0.80
CA GLY A 252 21.58 7.16 -0.83
C GLY A 252 22.05 6.80 -2.23
N ASN A 253 22.30 5.52 -2.44
CA ASN A 253 22.66 4.98 -3.74
C ASN A 253 21.44 4.19 -4.30
N LEU A 254 20.84 4.71 -5.38
CA LEU A 254 19.78 4.01 -6.11
C LEU A 254 20.35 2.80 -6.86
N ALA A 255 21.59 2.90 -7.36
CA ALA A 255 22.38 1.78 -7.84
C ALA A 255 23.85 1.97 -7.41
N ASP A 256 24.45 0.90 -6.91
CA ASP A 256 25.87 0.77 -6.61
C ASP A 256 26.36 -0.53 -7.27
N ASP A 257 27.03 -0.38 -8.43
CA ASP A 257 27.48 -1.51 -9.23
C ASP A 257 28.74 -2.12 -8.62
N ASP A 258 28.66 -3.42 -8.35
CA ASP A 258 29.69 -4.17 -7.65
C ASP A 258 30.95 -4.41 -8.51
N THR A 259 30.88 -4.24 -9.85
CA THR A 259 31.94 -4.57 -10.80
C THR A 259 32.56 -3.37 -11.46
N THR A 260 31.78 -2.38 -11.86
CA THR A 260 32.23 -1.21 -12.62
C THR A 260 32.54 -0.01 -11.75
N GLY A 261 32.04 0.02 -10.51
CA GLY A 261 32.12 1.17 -9.62
C GLY A 261 31.13 2.29 -9.99
N TYR A 262 30.20 2.04 -10.92
CA TYR A 262 29.11 2.96 -11.25
C TYR A 262 28.21 3.19 -10.01
N LYS A 263 27.91 4.46 -9.68
CA LYS A 263 27.03 4.83 -8.56
C LYS A 263 26.01 5.86 -8.99
N LEU A 264 24.76 5.43 -9.10
CA LEU A 264 23.61 6.31 -9.28
C LEU A 264 23.07 6.70 -7.90
N LYS A 265 23.05 7.98 -7.60
CA LYS A 265 22.54 8.48 -6.30
C LYS A 265 21.04 8.71 -6.33
N MET A 266 20.45 8.81 -5.15
CA MET A 266 19.08 9.25 -4.91
C MET A 266 19.08 10.42 -3.94
N ASP A 267 18.25 11.44 -4.21
CA ASP A 267 18.01 12.58 -3.32
C ASP A 267 16.59 13.10 -3.60
N SER A 268 15.58 12.53 -2.92
CA SER A 268 14.17 12.65 -3.29
C SER A 268 13.35 13.19 -2.12
N LEU A 269 12.39 14.07 -2.42
CA LEU A 269 11.52 14.73 -1.46
C LEU A 269 10.05 14.57 -1.81
N GLY A 270 9.24 14.17 -0.81
CA GLY A 270 7.79 14.20 -0.81
C GLY A 270 7.25 15.10 0.30
N ILE A 271 6.13 15.77 0.05
CA ILE A 271 5.43 16.60 1.04
C ILE A 271 3.93 16.37 0.90
N TYR A 272 3.25 16.18 2.02
CA TYR A 272 1.81 15.99 2.08
C TYR A 272 1.20 16.84 3.18
N ILE A 273 0.08 17.48 2.88
CA ILE A 273 -0.74 18.21 3.85
C ILE A 273 -2.20 17.99 3.49
N ASP A 274 -2.99 17.60 4.46
CA ASP A 274 -4.44 17.48 4.36
C ASP A 274 -5.11 18.24 5.51
N ALA A 275 -6.20 18.94 5.22
CA ALA A 275 -7.01 19.59 6.23
C ALA A 275 -8.49 19.34 5.96
N LEU A 276 -9.22 18.90 7.00
CA LEU A 276 -10.65 18.64 6.94
C LEU A 276 -11.36 19.33 8.10
N ALA A 277 -12.29 20.23 7.80
CA ALA A 277 -13.20 20.84 8.76
C ALA A 277 -14.52 20.05 8.80
N ASP A 278 -14.81 19.36 9.91
CA ASP A 278 -16.08 18.68 10.16
C ASP A 278 -17.02 19.60 10.93
N LEU A 279 -18.06 20.11 10.26
CA LEU A 279 -19.05 21.05 10.77
C LEU A 279 -20.39 20.35 11.10
N GLY A 280 -20.36 19.04 11.33
CA GLY A 280 -21.51 18.21 11.64
C GLY A 280 -22.25 17.74 10.39
N MET A 281 -23.30 18.44 9.95
CA MET A 281 -24.01 18.09 8.72
C MET A 281 -23.13 18.30 7.48
N PHE A 282 -22.25 19.30 7.48
CA PHE A 282 -21.37 19.64 6.36
C PHE A 282 -19.92 19.39 6.73
N TYR A 283 -19.10 19.15 5.74
CA TYR A 283 -17.65 19.20 5.86
C TYR A 283 -17.02 19.80 4.61
N ALA A 284 -15.86 20.38 4.79
CA ALA A 284 -15.03 20.88 3.70
C ALA A 284 -13.56 20.62 4.01
N GLY A 285 -12.78 20.37 3.00
CA GLY A 285 -11.36 20.08 3.17
C GLY A 285 -10.55 20.34 1.92
N GLY A 286 -9.25 20.22 2.07
CA GLY A 286 -8.31 20.32 0.95
C GLY A 286 -7.07 19.51 1.22
N THR A 287 -6.48 19.05 0.12
CA THR A 287 -5.24 18.28 0.11
C THR A 287 -4.23 18.97 -0.78
N PHE A 288 -3.01 19.03 -0.31
CA PHE A 288 -1.83 19.38 -1.07
C PHE A 288 -0.83 18.23 -0.99
N ALA A 289 -0.28 17.81 -2.13
CA ALA A 289 0.81 16.84 -2.17
C ALA A 289 1.84 17.24 -3.23
N TYR A 290 3.08 16.94 -2.92
CA TYR A 290 4.23 17.15 -3.79
C TYR A 290 5.14 15.93 -3.78
N LEU A 291 5.51 15.46 -4.95
CA LEU A 291 6.59 14.48 -5.13
C LEU A 291 7.58 15.03 -6.15
N ALA A 292 8.83 15.07 -5.75
CA ALA A 292 9.90 15.60 -6.57
C ALA A 292 9.96 14.90 -7.94
N GLY A 293 10.20 15.68 -8.98
CA GLY A 293 10.51 15.21 -10.32
C GLY A 293 12.01 15.30 -10.59
N ASP A 294 12.43 14.73 -11.71
CA ASP A 294 13.78 14.80 -12.20
C ASP A 294 13.81 15.34 -13.63
N LYS A 295 14.56 16.42 -13.82
CA LYS A 295 14.66 17.06 -15.13
C LYS A 295 15.63 16.34 -16.07
N ASN A 296 16.63 15.68 -15.47
CA ASN A 296 17.73 15.08 -16.20
C ASN A 296 17.75 13.55 -16.01
N LEU A 297 16.62 12.94 -15.68
CA LEU A 297 16.52 11.53 -15.27
C LEU A 297 17.34 10.59 -16.16
N ILE A 298 17.20 10.71 -17.48
CA ILE A 298 17.90 9.83 -18.43
C ILE A 298 19.43 10.11 -18.43
N ASP A 299 19.81 11.40 -18.35
CA ASP A 299 21.21 11.79 -18.32
C ASP A 299 21.87 11.37 -17.01
N ASP A 300 21.20 11.56 -15.89
CA ASP A 300 21.65 11.14 -14.56
C ASP A 300 21.81 9.60 -14.48
N ILE A 301 20.86 8.84 -15.02
CA ILE A 301 20.98 7.38 -15.11
C ILE A 301 22.18 6.98 -15.96
N ASN A 302 22.41 7.62 -17.09
CA ASN A 302 23.50 7.26 -17.99
C ASN A 302 24.90 7.67 -17.48
N ASN A 303 24.97 8.73 -16.68
CA ASN A 303 26.23 9.37 -16.27
C ASN A 303 26.52 9.29 -14.76
N ALA A 304 25.88 8.36 -14.03
CA ALA A 304 26.06 8.21 -12.57
C ALA A 304 25.73 9.49 -11.78
N GLY A 305 24.67 10.17 -12.15
CA GLY A 305 24.19 11.40 -11.53
C GLY A 305 23.40 11.17 -10.25
N THR A 306 22.44 12.07 -10.00
CA THR A 306 21.56 12.01 -8.82
C THR A 306 20.09 12.07 -9.23
N VAL A 307 19.36 10.98 -9.07
CA VAL A 307 17.93 10.91 -9.33
C VAL A 307 17.17 11.59 -8.19
N THR A 308 16.39 12.59 -8.53
CA THR A 308 15.54 13.33 -7.59
C THR A 308 14.06 12.91 -7.65
N MET A 309 13.66 12.16 -8.67
CA MET A 309 12.28 11.72 -8.84
C MET A 309 11.83 10.78 -7.73
N MET A 310 10.67 11.09 -7.14
CA MET A 310 10.01 10.28 -6.12
C MET A 310 8.68 9.73 -6.64
N ALA A 311 8.39 8.48 -6.27
CA ALA A 311 7.09 7.86 -6.42
C ALA A 311 6.40 7.77 -5.05
N GLY A 312 5.09 8.02 -5.02
CA GLY A 312 4.25 7.92 -3.83
C GLY A 312 3.84 6.49 -3.50
N GLY A 313 3.12 6.34 -2.42
CA GLY A 313 2.61 5.07 -1.94
C GLY A 313 1.34 4.62 -2.66
N LYS A 314 1.10 3.32 -2.65
CA LYS A 314 -0.13 2.72 -3.20
C LYS A 314 -1.35 2.89 -2.28
N ASP A 315 -1.13 3.21 -1.00
CA ASP A 315 -2.20 3.30 0.01
C ASP A 315 -2.87 4.68 0.04
N TRP A 316 -2.29 5.67 -0.65
CA TRP A 316 -2.87 6.99 -0.84
C TRP A 316 -3.57 7.08 -2.20
N MET A 317 -4.89 7.11 -2.16
CA MET A 317 -5.77 7.11 -3.33
C MET A 317 -6.75 8.29 -3.21
N PRO A 318 -6.31 9.50 -3.63
CA PRO A 318 -7.10 10.73 -3.44
C PRO A 318 -8.27 10.87 -4.40
N CYS A 319 -8.23 10.19 -5.57
CA CYS A 319 -9.19 10.29 -6.65
C CYS A 319 -9.78 8.93 -7.01
N LEU A 320 -10.82 8.89 -7.80
CA LEU A 320 -11.40 7.65 -8.32
C LEU A 320 -10.64 7.13 -9.54
N ILE A 321 -9.99 8.01 -10.31
CA ILE A 321 -9.26 7.67 -11.55
C ILE A 321 -7.76 7.91 -11.36
N MET A 322 -7.34 9.21 -11.23
CA MET A 322 -5.92 9.55 -11.03
C MET A 322 -5.41 9.05 -9.68
N PHE A 323 -4.19 8.54 -9.66
CA PHE A 323 -3.50 8.13 -8.44
C PHE A 323 -4.33 7.17 -7.59
N ASN A 324 -5.01 6.23 -8.25
CA ASN A 324 -5.85 5.22 -7.60
C ASN A 324 -5.31 3.81 -7.88
N PHE A 325 -4.53 3.31 -6.94
CA PHE A 325 -3.91 1.99 -7.06
C PHE A 325 -4.93 0.84 -7.03
N ASP A 326 -6.03 0.96 -6.25
CA ASP A 326 -7.09 -0.06 -6.20
C ASP A 326 -7.79 -0.20 -7.57
N ARG A 327 -8.06 0.93 -8.25
CA ARG A 327 -8.54 0.93 -9.63
C ARG A 327 -7.56 0.23 -10.56
N THR A 328 -6.28 0.60 -10.49
CA THR A 328 -5.23 0.03 -11.33
C THR A 328 -5.02 -1.45 -11.05
N TYR A 329 -5.09 -1.87 -9.79
CA TYR A 329 -4.99 -3.26 -9.40
C TYR A 329 -6.08 -4.12 -10.06
N TRP A 330 -7.33 -3.62 -10.12
CA TRP A 330 -8.46 -4.38 -10.66
C TRP A 330 -8.66 -4.21 -12.17
N ALA A 331 -8.51 -3.01 -12.68
CA ALA A 331 -8.79 -2.67 -14.09
C ALA A 331 -7.54 -2.64 -14.99
N GLY A 332 -6.36 -2.72 -14.40
CA GLY A 332 -5.09 -2.47 -15.11
C GLY A 332 -4.74 -0.99 -15.17
N THR A 333 -3.58 -0.69 -15.70
CA THR A 333 -3.15 0.69 -15.99
C THR A 333 -4.08 1.34 -17.01
N ILE A 334 -4.30 2.66 -16.91
CA ILE A 334 -4.75 3.41 -18.08
C ILE A 334 -3.51 3.63 -18.92
N ASP A 335 -3.45 2.95 -20.05
CA ASP A 335 -2.27 2.93 -20.90
C ASP A 335 -2.11 4.24 -21.68
N ALA A 336 -0.87 4.60 -21.96
CA ALA A 336 -0.47 5.81 -22.66
C ALA A 336 1.04 5.73 -22.92
N PRO A 337 1.64 6.62 -23.75
CA PRO A 337 3.09 6.79 -23.80
C PRO A 337 3.74 6.99 -22.41
N ILE A 338 3.03 7.69 -21.51
CA ILE A 338 3.34 7.69 -20.07
C ILE A 338 2.10 7.13 -19.34
N PRO A 339 2.13 5.87 -18.91
CA PRO A 339 0.95 5.21 -18.35
C PRO A 339 0.64 5.68 -16.92
N ASP A 340 -0.65 5.63 -16.55
CA ASP A 340 -1.10 5.83 -15.17
C ASP A 340 -1.02 4.52 -14.39
N PHE A 341 0.02 4.39 -13.57
CA PHE A 341 0.23 3.25 -12.68
C PHE A 341 -0.63 3.28 -11.39
N GLY A 342 -1.53 4.24 -11.26
CA GLY A 342 -2.36 4.40 -10.06
C GLY A 342 -1.64 4.96 -8.84
N ILE A 343 -0.41 5.43 -8.99
CA ILE A 343 0.37 6.10 -7.94
C ILE A 343 0.81 7.48 -8.42
N MET A 344 0.95 8.40 -7.49
CA MET A 344 1.51 9.72 -7.78
C MET A 344 3.03 9.62 -7.95
N TYR A 345 3.60 10.33 -8.92
CA TYR A 345 5.04 10.53 -9.10
C TYR A 345 5.32 11.82 -9.87
N ASN A 346 6.47 12.44 -9.62
CA ASN A 346 6.88 13.64 -10.35
C ASN A 346 5.77 14.70 -10.42
N ALA A 347 5.07 14.97 -9.32
CA ALA A 347 3.85 15.78 -9.42
C ALA A 347 3.61 16.71 -8.25
N TRP A 348 2.88 17.78 -8.54
CA TRP A 348 2.15 18.63 -7.62
C TRP A 348 0.67 18.28 -7.72
N PHE A 349 0.02 18.06 -6.58
CA PHE A 349 -1.40 17.71 -6.50
C PHE A 349 -2.13 18.66 -5.57
N TYR A 350 -3.33 19.06 -5.99
CA TYR A 350 -4.23 19.92 -5.25
C TYR A 350 -5.63 19.34 -5.31
N GLN A 351 -6.32 19.27 -4.18
CA GLN A 351 -7.73 18.85 -4.13
C GLN A 351 -8.51 19.73 -3.17
N GLY A 352 -9.68 20.19 -3.61
CA GLY A 352 -10.72 20.72 -2.76
C GLY A 352 -11.87 19.73 -2.66
N ARG A 353 -12.43 19.52 -1.46
CA ARG A 353 -13.54 18.60 -1.25
C ARG A 353 -14.58 19.17 -0.31
N VAL A 354 -15.83 18.84 -0.56
CA VAL A 354 -16.99 19.20 0.26
C VAL A 354 -17.93 18.02 0.42
N GLY A 355 -18.70 18.01 1.46
CA GLY A 355 -19.73 16.99 1.61
C GLY A 355 -20.83 17.38 2.58
N VAL A 356 -21.90 16.61 2.53
CA VAL A 356 -23.10 16.77 3.35
C VAL A 356 -23.62 15.43 3.84
N ARG A 357 -24.01 15.38 5.09
CA ARG A 357 -24.68 14.23 5.75
C ARG A 357 -26.13 14.59 6.08
N PRO A 358 -27.05 14.50 5.09
CA PRO A 358 -28.45 14.89 5.29
C PRO A 358 -29.14 14.09 6.38
N ILE A 359 -28.72 12.84 6.53
CA ILE A 359 -29.09 11.94 7.64
C ILE A 359 -27.81 11.20 8.08
N PRO A 360 -27.76 10.68 9.33
CA PRO A 360 -26.59 9.99 9.85
C PRO A 360 -26.13 8.77 9.04
N ALA A 361 -27.02 8.20 8.22
CA ALA A 361 -26.73 7.05 7.39
C ALA A 361 -26.21 7.39 5.98
N LEU A 362 -26.34 8.64 5.53
CA LEU A 362 -25.99 9.04 4.16
C LEU A 362 -24.95 10.14 4.18
N ASP A 363 -23.82 9.88 3.54
CA ASP A 363 -22.74 10.84 3.28
C ASP A 363 -22.61 11.05 1.77
N LEU A 364 -22.79 12.29 1.34
CA LEU A 364 -22.63 12.72 -0.06
C LEU A 364 -21.39 13.63 -0.12
N GLY A 365 -20.43 13.26 -0.94
CA GLY A 365 -19.19 13.99 -1.11
C GLY A 365 -18.94 14.37 -2.56
N ALA A 366 -18.22 15.46 -2.76
CA ALA A 366 -17.64 15.84 -4.03
C ALA A 366 -16.23 16.37 -3.84
N SER A 367 -15.34 16.06 -4.77
CA SER A 367 -13.97 16.59 -4.81
C SER A 367 -13.60 17.03 -6.22
N LEU A 368 -12.84 18.12 -6.29
CA LEU A 368 -12.20 18.60 -7.51
C LEU A 368 -10.70 18.58 -7.30
N SER A 369 -10.00 17.85 -8.15
CA SER A 369 -8.57 17.63 -8.09
C SER A 369 -7.88 18.16 -9.33
N TYR A 370 -6.64 18.63 -9.16
CA TYR A 370 -5.76 19.03 -10.24
C TYR A 370 -4.34 18.53 -9.96
N ALA A 371 -3.68 18.01 -10.99
CA ALA A 371 -2.27 17.64 -10.90
C ALA A 371 -1.47 18.14 -12.10
N HIS A 372 -0.21 18.47 -11.83
CA HIS A 372 0.75 18.76 -12.89
C HIS A 372 2.14 18.24 -12.51
N ALA A 373 2.94 17.89 -13.52
CA ALA A 373 4.30 17.39 -13.31
C ALA A 373 5.21 18.47 -12.70
N ASP A 374 6.08 18.08 -11.79
CA ASP A 374 7.14 18.95 -11.28
C ASP A 374 8.17 19.25 -12.37
N LYS A 375 8.66 18.21 -13.04
CA LYS A 375 9.64 18.33 -14.12
C LYS A 375 9.13 17.72 -15.42
N GLU A 376 9.66 18.19 -16.53
CA GLU A 376 9.52 17.52 -17.81
C GLU A 376 10.45 16.30 -17.83
N LEU A 377 9.90 15.11 -18.07
CA LEU A 377 10.72 13.90 -18.20
C LEU A 377 11.45 13.83 -19.53
N PHE A 378 10.88 14.49 -20.57
CA PHE A 378 11.44 14.61 -21.91
C PHE A 378 11.34 16.04 -22.40
N PRO A 379 12.29 16.55 -23.20
CA PRO A 379 12.27 17.90 -23.72
C PRO A 379 10.98 18.20 -24.52
N GLY A 380 10.26 19.27 -24.14
CA GLY A 380 9.02 19.70 -24.82
C GLY A 380 7.74 18.98 -24.36
N MET A 381 7.84 18.03 -23.44
CA MET A 381 6.69 17.38 -22.83
C MET A 381 5.80 18.38 -22.08
N LYS A 382 4.50 18.16 -22.12
CA LYS A 382 3.55 18.96 -21.34
C LYS A 382 3.46 18.42 -19.90
N LYS A 383 3.21 19.34 -18.96
CA LYS A 383 3.19 19.01 -17.53
C LYS A 383 1.80 18.72 -16.96
N ASP A 384 0.74 19.03 -17.69
CA ASP A 384 -0.64 18.96 -17.22
C ASP A 384 -1.11 17.50 -17.15
N TYR A 385 -1.31 16.97 -15.94
CA TYR A 385 -1.93 15.65 -15.71
C TYR A 385 -3.43 15.70 -15.98
N GLY A 386 -4.09 16.80 -15.63
CA GLY A 386 -5.51 17.02 -15.83
C GLY A 386 -6.26 17.43 -14.57
N TRP A 387 -7.58 17.54 -14.74
CA TRP A 387 -8.54 17.80 -13.68
C TRP A 387 -9.42 16.58 -13.48
N GLU A 388 -9.76 16.26 -12.22
CA GLU A 388 -10.71 15.20 -11.92
C GLU A 388 -11.80 15.70 -10.97
N LEU A 389 -13.06 15.46 -11.35
CA LEU A 389 -14.22 15.65 -10.49
C LEU A 389 -14.76 14.31 -10.05
N ASP A 390 -14.79 14.10 -8.75
CA ASP A 390 -15.41 12.93 -8.16
C ASP A 390 -16.68 13.30 -7.38
N VAL A 391 -17.69 12.46 -7.49
CA VAL A 391 -18.90 12.53 -6.67
C VAL A 391 -19.16 11.16 -6.06
N THR A 392 -19.34 11.11 -4.75
CA THR A 392 -19.57 9.87 -4.02
C THR A 392 -20.82 9.93 -3.15
N ALA A 393 -21.49 8.82 -3.01
CA ALA A 393 -22.58 8.61 -2.06
C ALA A 393 -22.28 7.34 -1.25
N ASN A 394 -22.17 7.48 0.07
CA ASN A 394 -21.97 6.39 1.00
C ASN A 394 -23.20 6.22 1.87
N TYR A 395 -23.87 5.07 1.78
CA TYR A 395 -25.06 4.77 2.57
C TYR A 395 -24.81 3.63 3.55
N LYS A 396 -24.96 3.93 4.82
CA LYS A 396 -24.84 2.97 5.92
C LYS A 396 -26.18 2.24 6.10
N ILE A 397 -26.27 1.02 5.54
CA ILE A 397 -27.48 0.19 5.60
C ILE A 397 -27.71 -0.31 7.03
N THR A 398 -26.64 -0.78 7.68
CA THR A 398 -26.60 -1.14 9.11
C THR A 398 -25.29 -0.67 9.71
N ASN A 399 -25.03 -0.94 11.00
CA ASN A 399 -23.75 -0.61 11.62
C ASN A 399 -22.55 -1.33 10.97
N ASN A 400 -22.78 -2.45 10.30
CA ASN A 400 -21.77 -3.31 9.76
C ASN A 400 -21.83 -3.41 8.22
N LEU A 401 -22.88 -2.92 7.58
CA LEU A 401 -23.09 -3.01 6.15
C LEU A 401 -23.27 -1.62 5.54
N SER A 402 -22.43 -1.29 4.57
CA SER A 402 -22.50 -0.03 3.82
C SER A 402 -22.48 -0.26 2.32
N TYR A 403 -23.07 0.67 1.59
CA TYR A 403 -23.03 0.72 0.13
C TYR A 403 -22.48 2.06 -0.33
N MET A 404 -21.54 2.04 -1.24
CA MET A 404 -20.93 3.21 -1.88
C MET A 404 -21.27 3.22 -3.37
N LEU A 405 -21.59 4.38 -3.90
CA LEU A 405 -21.64 4.68 -5.32
C LEU A 405 -20.70 5.86 -5.58
N GLY A 406 -19.83 5.75 -6.58
CA GLY A 406 -18.91 6.81 -6.99
C GLY A 406 -18.93 7.01 -8.49
N VAL A 407 -18.78 8.26 -8.91
CA VAL A 407 -18.60 8.65 -10.30
C VAL A 407 -17.43 9.63 -10.37
N GLY A 408 -16.42 9.30 -11.17
CA GLY A 408 -15.26 10.15 -11.46
C GLY A 408 -15.26 10.56 -12.93
N TYR A 409 -14.88 11.79 -13.20
CA TYR A 409 -14.63 12.30 -14.54
C TYR A 409 -13.27 13.00 -14.59
N LEU A 410 -12.39 12.50 -15.45
CA LEU A 410 -11.06 13.03 -15.69
C LEU A 410 -11.00 13.78 -17.02
N TRP A 411 -10.80 15.09 -16.97
CA TRP A 411 -10.35 15.88 -18.09
C TRP A 411 -8.85 15.65 -18.25
N THR A 412 -8.49 14.79 -19.18
CA THR A 412 -7.13 14.27 -19.33
C THR A 412 -6.19 15.35 -19.86
N GLY A 413 -5.15 15.63 -19.12
CA GLY A 413 -4.10 16.57 -19.51
C GLY A 413 -3.10 15.96 -20.50
N LYS A 414 -2.29 16.82 -21.09
CA LYS A 414 -1.34 16.43 -22.16
C LYS A 414 -0.04 15.78 -21.64
N TYR A 415 0.11 15.61 -20.33
CA TYR A 415 1.23 14.89 -19.73
C TYR A 415 1.33 13.44 -20.25
N TRP A 416 0.19 12.77 -20.34
CA TRP A 416 0.09 11.34 -20.64
C TRP A 416 0.57 10.95 -22.04
N ARG A 417 0.56 11.88 -23.01
CA ARG A 417 1.09 11.62 -24.34
C ARG A 417 2.63 11.66 -24.42
N GLY A 418 3.33 11.99 -23.31
CA GLY A 418 4.78 12.09 -23.31
C GLY A 418 5.31 13.18 -24.25
N ASP A 419 6.29 12.83 -25.05
CA ASP A 419 6.89 13.67 -26.10
C ASP A 419 6.20 13.52 -27.48
N GLU A 420 5.20 12.66 -27.60
CA GLU A 420 4.41 12.44 -28.81
C GLU A 420 3.45 13.63 -29.06
N THR A 421 3.95 14.70 -29.69
CA THR A 421 3.23 15.97 -29.81
C THR A 421 2.02 15.94 -30.75
N ASP A 422 1.95 14.99 -31.64
CA ASP A 422 0.89 14.75 -32.64
C ASP A 422 -0.25 13.86 -32.12
N LEU A 423 -0.07 13.23 -30.93
CA LEU A 423 -1.15 12.50 -30.29
C LEU A 423 -2.10 13.43 -29.52
N ASP A 424 -3.40 13.24 -29.73
CA ASP A 424 -4.43 13.85 -28.90
C ASP A 424 -4.80 12.95 -27.74
N VAL A 425 -5.03 13.54 -26.56
CA VAL A 425 -5.55 12.83 -25.39
C VAL A 425 -7.08 12.80 -25.42
N GLN A 426 -7.67 11.82 -24.71
CA GLN A 426 -9.12 11.72 -24.51
C GLN A 426 -9.45 11.68 -23.02
N ASP A 427 -10.62 12.26 -22.69
CA ASP A 427 -11.14 12.21 -21.32
C ASP A 427 -11.55 10.81 -20.93
N ASN A 428 -11.64 10.57 -19.62
CA ASN A 428 -12.05 9.28 -19.07
C ASN A 428 -13.11 9.50 -17.98
N TYR A 429 -14.02 8.56 -17.84
CA TYR A 429 -14.90 8.53 -16.67
C TYR A 429 -15.02 7.12 -16.10
N LEU A 430 -15.32 7.08 -14.82
CA LEU A 430 -15.42 5.85 -14.04
C LEU A 430 -16.70 5.87 -13.21
N VAL A 431 -17.40 4.75 -13.19
CA VAL A 431 -18.51 4.50 -12.26
C VAL A 431 -18.14 3.29 -11.42
N ILE A 432 -18.18 3.44 -10.11
CA ILE A 432 -17.89 2.37 -9.16
C ILE A 432 -19.01 2.25 -8.13
N ASN A 433 -19.37 1.01 -7.79
CA ASN A 433 -20.20 0.74 -6.63
C ASN A 433 -19.54 -0.32 -5.76
N LYS A 434 -19.78 -0.27 -4.44
CA LYS A 434 -19.14 -1.19 -3.50
C LYS A 434 -20.05 -1.46 -2.31
N LEU A 435 -20.41 -2.72 -2.12
CA LEU A 435 -21.07 -3.20 -0.90
C LEU A 435 -20.01 -3.74 0.04
N THR A 436 -19.96 -3.22 1.28
CA THR A 436 -18.95 -3.61 2.27
C THR A 436 -19.62 -4.06 3.56
N LEU A 437 -19.28 -5.28 4.01
CA LEU A 437 -19.64 -5.83 5.32
C LEU A 437 -18.39 -5.84 6.20
N THR A 438 -18.48 -5.34 7.44
CA THR A 438 -17.41 -5.43 8.46
C THR A 438 -17.91 -6.24 9.67
N PHE A 439 -17.05 -7.02 10.28
CA PHE A 439 -17.37 -7.86 11.46
C PHE A 439 -16.18 -8.02 12.42
#